data_331238b11bfa38de24793ddc737fee7f
#
_entry.id   331238b11bfa38de24793ddc737fee7f
#
_cell.length_a   1.000
_cell.length_b   1.000
_cell.length_c   1.000
_cell.angle_alpha   90.00
_cell.angle_beta   90.00
_cell.angle_gamma   90.00
#
_symmetry.space_group_name_H-M   'P 1'
#
loop_
_entity.id
_entity.type
_entity.pdbx_description
1 polymer ?
#
loop_
_entity_poly.entity_id
_entity_poly.type
_entity_poly.pdbx_seq_one_letter_code
_entity_poly.pdbx_strand_id
1 'polypeptide(L)'
;MARPCRWRRICTEPEFDRFVPEGIPSPGSITLTVDEYEAVRLIDLMKCTHEQCAAQMDISRTTVTEIYESARTKIADSLIGGKTLVIAGGRYRLCDGTGPLCCHRCRRNAAQSPQQITEKGEHIMRIAVTYENGTIFQHFGHTEQFKLYDVENGEIKYSEVVDTNGSGHGALAGF
;
A
#
# COMPACT_ATOMS: atom_id res chain seq x y z
N MET A 1 -11.37 30.91 -6.60
CA MET A 1 -10.78 30.08 -5.54
C MET A 1 -10.64 28.65 -6.05
N ALA A 2 -9.43 28.08 -6.05
CA ALA A 2 -9.20 26.72 -6.49
C ALA A 2 -9.85 25.75 -5.49
N ARG A 3 -10.67 24.82 -5.99
CA ARG A 3 -11.33 23.80 -5.17
C ARG A 3 -10.24 22.91 -4.54
N PRO A 4 -10.26 22.66 -3.20
CA PRO A 4 -9.27 21.83 -2.58
C PRO A 4 -9.29 20.43 -3.19
N CYS A 5 -8.10 19.90 -3.54
CA CYS A 5 -7.93 18.58 -4.12
C CYS A 5 -8.28 17.52 -3.08
N ARG A 6 -9.32 16.71 -3.33
CA ARG A 6 -9.75 15.65 -2.41
C ARG A 6 -8.75 14.49 -2.39
N TRP A 7 -8.56 13.88 -1.23
CA TRP A 7 -7.86 12.62 -1.07
C TRP A 7 -8.68 11.49 -1.70
N ARG A 8 -8.03 10.67 -2.50
CA ARG A 8 -8.67 9.56 -3.20
C ARG A 8 -8.59 8.31 -2.34
N ARG A 9 -9.70 7.63 -2.18
CA ARG A 9 -9.73 6.38 -1.41
C ARG A 9 -9.20 5.23 -2.26
N ILE A 10 -8.24 4.47 -1.74
CA ILE A 10 -7.70 3.25 -2.35
C ILE A 10 -7.91 2.06 -1.42
N CYS A 11 -8.03 0.85 -1.95
CA CYS A 11 -8.24 -0.34 -1.13
C CYS A 11 -6.93 -0.85 -0.52
N THR A 12 -5.85 -0.83 -1.26
CA THR A 12 -4.56 -1.37 -0.82
C THR A 12 -3.44 -0.71 -1.59
N GLU A 13 -2.30 -0.58 -0.95
CA GLU A 13 -1.07 -0.18 -1.62
C GLU A 13 -0.54 -1.33 -2.51
N PRO A 14 0.20 -1.01 -3.59
CA PRO A 14 0.77 -2.02 -4.45
C PRO A 14 1.83 -2.86 -3.70
N GLU A 15 1.80 -4.18 -3.89
CA GLU A 15 2.84 -5.08 -3.37
C GLU A 15 4.13 -4.97 -4.19
N PHE A 16 4.00 -4.64 -5.46
CA PHE A 16 5.11 -4.43 -6.39
C PHE A 16 5.05 -2.99 -6.88
N ASP A 17 6.08 -2.23 -6.60
CA ASP A 17 6.15 -0.81 -6.90
C ASP A 17 7.04 -0.48 -8.10
N ARG A 18 7.72 -1.49 -8.68
CA ARG A 18 8.66 -1.30 -9.78
C ARG A 18 8.62 -2.45 -10.78
N PHE A 19 8.49 -2.10 -12.07
CA PHE A 19 8.56 -3.00 -13.21
C PHE A 19 9.68 -2.53 -14.15
N VAL A 20 10.68 -3.37 -14.33
CA VAL A 20 11.88 -3.05 -15.13
C VAL A 20 11.88 -3.92 -16.39
N PRO A 21 12.01 -3.34 -17.59
CA PRO A 21 12.19 -4.15 -18.80
C PRO A 21 13.50 -4.91 -18.72
N GLU A 22 13.48 -6.18 -19.14
CA GLU A 22 14.66 -7.05 -19.17
C GLU A 22 15.32 -7.01 -20.56
N GLY A 23 16.63 -7.22 -20.60
CA GLY A 23 17.41 -7.41 -21.85
C GLY A 23 18.08 -6.15 -22.36
N ILE A 24 17.45 -5.00 -22.36
CA ILE A 24 18.03 -3.72 -22.84
C ILE A 24 17.96 -2.70 -21.71
N PRO A 25 19.01 -1.88 -21.48
CA PRO A 25 18.96 -0.82 -20.50
C PRO A 25 17.75 0.11 -20.71
N SER A 26 16.96 0.32 -19.68
CA SER A 26 15.78 1.18 -19.76
C SER A 26 16.20 2.63 -20.06
N PRO A 27 15.60 3.30 -21.08
CA PRO A 27 15.93 4.68 -21.45
C PRO A 27 15.42 5.72 -20.43
N GLY A 28 14.72 5.30 -19.39
CA GLY A 28 14.19 6.17 -18.37
C GLY A 28 13.12 5.49 -17.51
N SER A 29 12.43 6.28 -16.69
CA SER A 29 11.34 5.79 -15.86
C SER A 29 10.09 6.64 -15.97
N ILE A 30 8.94 6.03 -15.77
CA ILE A 30 7.62 6.67 -15.69
C ILE A 30 7.03 6.39 -14.33
N THR A 31 6.47 7.41 -13.70
CA THR A 31 5.80 7.26 -12.41
C THR A 31 4.29 7.19 -12.61
N LEU A 32 3.72 6.04 -12.27
CA LEU A 32 2.29 5.83 -12.08
C LEU A 32 1.95 6.16 -10.63
N THR A 33 1.01 7.05 -10.40
CA THR A 33 0.61 7.36 -9.01
C THR A 33 -0.27 6.25 -8.43
N VAL A 34 -0.31 6.12 -7.10
CA VAL A 34 -1.05 5.03 -6.44
C VAL A 34 -2.56 5.12 -6.70
N ASP A 35 -3.11 6.32 -6.86
CA ASP A 35 -4.50 6.52 -7.27
C ASP A 35 -4.76 6.16 -8.74
N GLU A 36 -3.78 6.37 -9.65
CA GLU A 36 -3.83 5.88 -11.02
C GLU A 36 -3.80 4.34 -11.07
N TYR A 37 -2.91 3.72 -10.28
CA TYR A 37 -2.85 2.27 -10.11
C TYR A 37 -4.19 1.70 -9.62
N GLU A 38 -4.82 2.32 -8.61
CA GLU A 38 -6.14 1.89 -8.11
C GLU A 38 -7.23 2.00 -9.16
N ALA A 39 -7.25 3.05 -9.98
CA ALA A 39 -8.20 3.19 -11.07
C ALA A 39 -8.05 2.06 -12.10
N VAL A 40 -6.82 1.71 -12.50
CA VAL A 40 -6.51 0.57 -13.38
C VAL A 40 -6.96 -0.73 -12.74
N ARG A 41 -6.65 -0.95 -11.46
CA ARG A 41 -7.06 -2.15 -10.73
C ARG A 41 -8.58 -2.31 -10.70
N LEU A 42 -9.32 -1.25 -10.42
CA LEU A 42 -10.78 -1.30 -10.36
C LEU A 42 -11.41 -1.51 -11.74
N ILE A 43 -10.97 -0.77 -12.75
CA ILE A 43 -11.60 -0.78 -14.07
C ILE A 43 -11.14 -1.97 -14.91
N ASP A 44 -9.81 -2.17 -15.05
CA ASP A 44 -9.28 -3.18 -15.96
C ASP A 44 -9.26 -4.58 -15.35
N LEU A 45 -8.93 -4.73 -14.06
CA LEU A 45 -8.85 -6.03 -13.40
C LEU A 45 -10.19 -6.46 -12.79
N MET A 46 -10.84 -5.56 -12.04
CA MET A 46 -12.10 -5.87 -11.34
C MET A 46 -13.35 -5.64 -12.22
N LYS A 47 -13.18 -5.10 -13.44
CA LYS A 47 -14.24 -4.81 -14.41
C LYS A 47 -15.33 -3.87 -13.89
N CYS A 48 -14.96 -2.95 -13.00
CA CYS A 48 -15.87 -1.92 -12.52
C CYS A 48 -16.15 -0.88 -13.61
N THR A 49 -17.37 -0.35 -13.62
CA THR A 49 -17.66 0.85 -14.43
C THR A 49 -16.99 2.08 -13.84
N HIS A 50 -16.87 3.15 -14.62
CA HIS A 50 -16.34 4.44 -14.13
C HIS A 50 -17.16 5.00 -12.96
N GLU A 51 -18.47 4.77 -12.93
CA GLU A 51 -19.36 5.16 -11.84
C GLU A 51 -19.06 4.37 -10.56
N GLN A 52 -18.87 3.06 -10.70
CA GLN A 52 -18.51 2.20 -9.56
C GLN A 52 -17.12 2.54 -9.02
N CYS A 53 -16.16 2.79 -9.91
CA CYS A 53 -14.82 3.24 -9.54
C CYS A 53 -14.87 4.60 -8.80
N ALA A 54 -15.66 5.56 -9.29
CA ALA A 54 -15.87 6.87 -8.67
C ALA A 54 -16.43 6.75 -7.24
N ALA A 55 -17.45 5.92 -7.06
CA ALA A 55 -18.05 5.64 -5.76
C ALA A 55 -17.06 4.98 -4.80
N GLN A 56 -16.22 4.03 -5.30
CA GLN A 56 -15.20 3.36 -4.51
C GLN A 56 -14.07 4.31 -4.10
N MET A 57 -13.59 5.17 -5.01
CA MET A 57 -12.49 6.09 -4.77
C MET A 57 -12.92 7.41 -4.10
N ASP A 58 -14.22 7.62 -3.86
CA ASP A 58 -14.82 8.83 -3.27
C ASP A 58 -14.50 10.11 -4.08
N ILE A 59 -14.59 10.01 -5.41
CA ILE A 59 -14.34 11.10 -6.36
C ILE A 59 -15.43 11.17 -7.44
N SER A 60 -15.38 12.20 -8.29
CA SER A 60 -16.31 12.30 -9.42
C SER A 60 -15.96 11.34 -10.56
N ARG A 61 -16.97 10.92 -11.34
CA ARG A 61 -16.76 10.12 -12.56
C ARG A 61 -15.79 10.78 -13.54
N THR A 62 -15.89 12.10 -13.72
CA THR A 62 -14.99 12.86 -14.59
C THR A 62 -13.54 12.72 -14.14
N THR A 63 -13.29 12.86 -12.83
CA THR A 63 -11.96 12.68 -12.25
C THR A 63 -11.44 11.25 -12.45
N VAL A 64 -12.30 10.23 -12.34
CA VAL A 64 -11.90 8.83 -12.65
C VAL A 64 -11.48 8.71 -14.10
N THR A 65 -12.24 9.29 -15.04
CA THR A 65 -11.87 9.24 -16.46
C THR A 65 -10.51 9.86 -16.71
N GLU A 66 -10.25 11.05 -16.18
CA GLU A 66 -8.96 11.74 -16.31
C GLU A 66 -7.80 10.92 -15.73
N ILE A 67 -7.97 10.39 -14.52
CA ILE A 67 -6.95 9.55 -13.84
C ILE A 67 -6.69 8.28 -14.64
N TYR A 68 -7.75 7.62 -15.10
CA TYR A 68 -7.64 6.36 -15.83
C TYR A 68 -6.98 6.53 -17.21
N GLU A 69 -7.33 7.59 -17.95
CA GLU A 69 -6.68 7.91 -19.22
C GLU A 69 -5.20 8.24 -19.04
N SER A 70 -4.87 9.02 -18.01
CA SER A 70 -3.47 9.30 -17.64
C SER A 70 -2.71 8.02 -17.32
N ALA A 71 -3.30 7.14 -16.49
CA ALA A 71 -2.71 5.87 -16.10
C ALA A 71 -2.42 4.98 -17.33
N ARG A 72 -3.38 4.82 -18.23
CA ARG A 72 -3.22 4.00 -19.44
C ARG A 72 -2.17 4.55 -20.38
N THR A 73 -2.11 5.86 -20.54
CA THR A 73 -1.06 6.53 -21.34
C THR A 73 0.33 6.24 -20.77
N LYS A 74 0.51 6.35 -19.47
CA LYS A 74 1.78 6.06 -18.78
C LYS A 74 2.19 4.59 -18.92
N ILE A 75 1.24 3.67 -18.77
CA ILE A 75 1.49 2.23 -18.93
C ILE A 75 1.89 1.94 -20.39
N ALA A 76 1.16 2.49 -21.36
CA ALA A 76 1.49 2.33 -22.77
C ALA A 76 2.87 2.89 -23.12
N ASP A 77 3.22 4.08 -22.63
CA ASP A 77 4.53 4.70 -22.85
C ASP A 77 5.65 3.87 -22.18
N SER A 78 5.41 3.28 -21.02
CA SER A 78 6.35 2.35 -20.37
C SER A 78 6.58 1.12 -21.25
N LEU A 79 5.52 0.46 -21.70
CA LEU A 79 5.60 -0.78 -22.47
C LEU A 79 6.22 -0.57 -23.87
N ILE A 80 5.77 0.47 -24.59
CA ILE A 80 6.24 0.75 -25.96
C ILE A 80 7.63 1.36 -25.94
N GLY A 81 7.89 2.26 -24.99
CA GLY A 81 9.17 2.96 -24.86
C GLY A 81 10.26 2.18 -24.10
N GLY A 82 9.96 0.98 -23.59
CA GLY A 82 10.90 0.19 -22.79
C GLY A 82 11.33 0.91 -21.50
N LYS A 83 10.47 1.75 -20.94
CA LYS A 83 10.79 2.54 -19.74
C LYS A 83 10.42 1.77 -18.46
N THR A 84 11.22 1.96 -17.42
CA THR A 84 10.86 1.42 -16.08
C THR A 84 9.60 2.07 -15.57
N LEU A 85 8.60 1.27 -15.18
CA LEU A 85 7.39 1.75 -14.52
C LEU A 85 7.60 1.72 -13.01
N VAL A 86 7.39 2.87 -12.37
CA VAL A 86 7.47 3.02 -10.89
C VAL A 86 6.11 3.43 -10.38
N ILE A 87 5.56 2.71 -9.39
CA ILE A 87 4.29 3.06 -8.76
C ILE A 87 4.60 3.77 -7.46
N ALA A 88 4.38 5.09 -7.41
CA ALA A 88 4.71 5.89 -6.25
C ALA A 88 3.95 7.22 -6.21
N GLY A 89 3.76 7.75 -4.99
CA GLY A 89 3.17 9.06 -4.79
C GLY A 89 1.68 9.12 -5.11
N GLY A 90 1.16 10.33 -5.30
CA GLY A 90 -0.27 10.59 -5.44
C GLY A 90 -0.90 11.08 -4.13
N ARG A 91 -2.18 11.49 -4.21
CA ARG A 91 -2.94 11.97 -3.04
C ARG A 91 -4.03 10.96 -2.71
N TYR A 92 -3.73 10.02 -1.84
CA TYR A 92 -4.66 8.95 -1.48
C TYR A 92 -4.78 8.77 0.03
N ARG A 93 -5.83 8.08 0.44
CA ARG A 93 -6.04 7.53 1.79
C ARG A 93 -6.46 6.07 1.68
N LEU A 94 -6.07 5.27 2.61
CA LEU A 94 -6.48 3.87 2.66
C LEU A 94 -7.98 3.74 2.99
N CYS A 95 -8.60 2.72 2.42
CA CYS A 95 -9.99 2.38 2.68
C CYS A 95 -10.14 1.83 4.10
N ASP A 96 -11.11 2.37 4.81
CA ASP A 96 -11.52 1.94 6.16
C ASP A 96 -12.55 0.77 6.17
N GLY A 97 -12.75 0.13 5.03
CA GLY A 97 -13.74 -0.94 4.88
C GLY A 97 -15.16 -0.48 4.57
N THR A 98 -15.43 0.82 4.55
CA THR A 98 -16.78 1.39 4.33
C THR A 98 -17.14 1.62 2.86
N GLY A 99 -16.19 1.44 1.93
CA GLY A 99 -16.43 1.62 0.50
C GLY A 99 -17.43 0.60 -0.07
N PRO A 100 -18.27 1.00 -1.05
CA PRO A 100 -19.34 0.16 -1.60
C PRO A 100 -18.82 -1.11 -2.30
N LEU A 101 -17.63 -1.04 -2.89
CA LEU A 101 -16.95 -2.16 -3.56
C LEU A 101 -15.69 -2.59 -2.81
N CYS A 102 -15.68 -2.35 -1.50
CA CYS A 102 -14.52 -2.68 -0.67
C CYS A 102 -14.23 -4.19 -0.74
N CYS A 103 -12.98 -4.53 -1.06
CA CYS A 103 -12.55 -5.92 -1.17
C CYS A 103 -12.63 -6.63 0.20
N HIS A 104 -12.72 -7.97 0.17
CA HIS A 104 -12.75 -8.79 1.39
C HIS A 104 -11.55 -8.54 2.33
N ARG A 105 -10.41 -8.13 1.78
CA ARG A 105 -9.20 -7.81 2.55
C ARG A 105 -9.41 -6.57 3.43
N CYS A 106 -9.98 -5.48 2.86
CA CYS A 106 -10.29 -4.28 3.64
C CYS A 106 -11.36 -4.55 4.70
N ARG A 107 -12.40 -5.34 4.37
CA ARG A 107 -13.46 -5.70 5.32
C ARG A 107 -12.95 -6.56 6.47
N ARG A 108 -12.00 -7.48 6.23
CA ARG A 108 -11.36 -8.26 7.28
C ARG A 108 -10.48 -7.40 8.18
N ASN A 109 -9.69 -6.50 7.60
CA ASN A 109 -8.85 -5.58 8.38
C ASN A 109 -9.70 -4.63 9.23
N ALA A 110 -10.84 -4.14 8.71
CA ALA A 110 -11.78 -3.32 9.48
C ALA A 110 -12.44 -4.10 10.62
N ALA A 111 -12.68 -5.41 10.44
CA ALA A 111 -13.26 -6.27 11.48
C ALA A 111 -12.24 -6.73 12.54
N GLN A 112 -10.95 -6.66 12.23
CA GLN A 112 -9.85 -7.06 13.12
C GLN A 112 -9.13 -5.87 13.78
N SER A 113 -9.47 -4.64 13.41
CA SER A 113 -8.98 -3.47 14.11
C SER A 113 -9.76 -3.29 15.41
N PRO A 114 -9.18 -3.53 16.58
CA PRO A 114 -9.74 -2.97 17.80
C PRO A 114 -9.71 -1.45 17.63
N GLN A 115 -10.87 -0.83 17.76
CA GLN A 115 -10.98 0.62 17.83
C GLN A 115 -10.15 1.11 19.04
N GLN A 116 -8.93 1.51 18.80
CA GLN A 116 -8.26 2.46 19.65
C GLN A 116 -8.17 3.78 18.87
N ILE A 117 -9.30 4.48 18.88
CA ILE A 117 -9.31 5.92 18.65
C ILE A 117 -8.74 6.52 19.92
N THR A 118 -7.45 6.74 19.97
CA THR A 118 -6.88 7.72 20.87
C THR A 118 -6.86 9.05 20.13
N GLU A 119 -7.72 9.94 20.56
CA GLU A 119 -7.64 11.36 20.23
C GLU A 119 -6.28 11.87 20.71
N LYS A 120 -5.39 12.07 19.75
CA LYS A 120 -4.26 13.01 19.67
C LYS A 120 -3.23 12.41 18.71
N GLY A 121 -2.85 13.18 17.68
CA GLY A 121 -1.97 12.77 16.61
C GLY A 121 -0.54 12.39 17.02
N GLU A 122 -0.37 11.23 17.63
CA GLU A 122 0.91 10.61 17.90
C GLU A 122 1.05 9.40 16.97
N HIS A 123 1.98 9.49 16.04
CA HIS A 123 2.27 8.45 15.06
C HIS A 123 3.14 7.39 15.74
N ILE A 124 2.52 6.36 16.33
CA ILE A 124 3.25 5.19 16.86
C ILE A 124 3.55 4.25 15.70
N MET A 125 4.83 4.03 15.44
CA MET A 125 5.32 3.08 14.45
C MET A 125 5.78 1.82 15.17
N ARG A 126 5.20 0.65 14.81
CA ARG A 126 5.70 -0.65 15.30
C ARG A 126 6.70 -1.25 14.31
N ILE A 127 7.90 -1.54 14.77
CA ILE A 127 9.00 -2.11 13.98
C ILE A 127 9.31 -3.50 14.51
N ALA A 128 9.31 -4.50 13.64
CA ALA A 128 9.75 -5.85 13.95
C ALA A 128 11.13 -6.11 13.35
N VAL A 129 12.08 -6.58 14.15
CA VAL A 129 13.44 -6.96 13.70
C VAL A 129 13.66 -8.42 14.01
N THR A 130 14.28 -9.16 13.11
CA THR A 130 14.77 -10.52 13.37
C THR A 130 15.80 -10.47 14.50
N TYR A 131 15.66 -11.36 15.48
CA TYR A 131 16.45 -11.30 16.71
C TYR A 131 16.99 -12.67 17.10
N GLU A 132 18.26 -12.71 17.47
CA GLU A 132 18.91 -13.90 18.02
C GLU A 132 20.06 -13.48 18.94
N ASN A 133 20.05 -13.97 20.18
CA ASN A 133 21.14 -13.78 21.16
C ASN A 133 21.65 -12.33 21.31
N GLY A 134 20.76 -11.33 21.29
CA GLY A 134 21.13 -9.92 21.49
C GLY A 134 21.48 -9.17 20.21
N THR A 135 21.48 -9.82 19.04
CA THR A 135 21.85 -9.24 17.75
C THR A 135 20.75 -9.38 16.70
N ILE A 136 20.83 -8.59 15.63
CA ILE A 136 19.93 -8.72 14.46
C ILE A 136 20.37 -9.96 13.68
N PHE A 137 19.43 -10.90 13.48
CA PHE A 137 19.66 -12.11 12.70
C PHE A 137 19.53 -11.83 11.19
N GLN A 138 20.46 -12.36 10.38
CA GLN A 138 20.58 -12.01 8.96
C GLN A 138 19.55 -12.70 8.05
N HIS A 139 18.88 -13.77 8.52
CA HIS A 139 17.96 -14.58 7.72
C HIS A 139 16.54 -14.45 8.22
N PHE A 140 15.75 -13.58 7.59
CA PHE A 140 14.36 -13.27 7.96
C PHE A 140 13.46 -14.53 7.99
N GLY A 141 13.65 -15.48 7.08
CA GLY A 141 12.80 -16.66 6.95
C GLY A 141 13.13 -17.81 7.94
N HIS A 142 14.19 -17.71 8.73
CA HIS A 142 14.65 -18.74 9.66
C HIS A 142 14.83 -18.25 11.10
N THR A 143 14.38 -17.03 11.39
CA THR A 143 14.45 -16.49 12.74
C THR A 143 13.46 -17.18 13.67
N GLU A 144 13.90 -17.55 14.86
CA GLU A 144 13.06 -18.11 15.92
C GLU A 144 12.41 -17.00 16.76
N GLN A 145 12.97 -15.80 16.73
CA GLN A 145 12.51 -14.68 17.54
C GLN A 145 12.47 -13.38 16.73
N PHE A 146 11.48 -12.55 17.04
CA PHE A 146 11.42 -11.15 16.61
C PHE A 146 11.49 -10.23 17.82
N LYS A 147 12.21 -9.11 17.67
CA LYS A 147 12.12 -8.02 18.62
C LYS A 147 11.24 -6.93 18.05
N LEU A 148 10.15 -6.65 18.74
CA LEU A 148 9.19 -5.61 18.39
C LEU A 148 9.58 -4.32 19.11
N TYR A 149 9.49 -3.19 18.41
CA TYR A 149 9.72 -1.86 18.96
C TYR A 149 8.53 -0.98 18.65
N ASP A 150 7.98 -0.30 19.64
CA ASP A 150 7.04 0.78 19.46
C ASP A 150 7.81 2.11 19.52
N VAL A 151 7.81 2.81 18.38
CA VAL A 151 8.54 4.07 18.18
C VAL A 151 7.55 5.21 18.05
N GLU A 152 7.74 6.24 18.86
CA GLU A 152 6.96 7.45 18.86
C GLU A 152 7.88 8.66 18.74
N ASN A 153 7.62 9.54 17.75
CA ASN A 153 8.44 10.73 17.48
C ASN A 153 9.95 10.45 17.33
N GLY A 154 10.32 9.25 16.82
CA GLY A 154 11.70 8.84 16.65
C GLY A 154 12.36 8.25 17.92
N GLU A 155 11.63 8.10 19.01
CA GLU A 155 12.09 7.48 20.25
C GLU A 155 11.42 6.11 20.47
N ILE A 156 12.21 5.13 20.91
CA ILE A 156 11.69 3.81 21.30
C ILE A 156 10.99 3.95 22.67
N LYS A 157 9.67 3.75 22.70
CA LYS A 157 8.87 3.80 23.93
C LYS A 157 8.73 2.44 24.59
N TYR A 158 8.67 1.38 23.77
CA TYR A 158 8.52 0.02 24.26
C TYR A 158 9.26 -0.96 23.37
N SER A 159 9.76 -2.07 23.92
CA SER A 159 10.29 -3.18 23.13
C SER A 159 10.03 -4.50 23.82
N GLU A 160 9.70 -5.53 23.05
CA GLU A 160 9.49 -6.90 23.51
C GLU A 160 10.10 -7.91 22.54
N VAL A 161 10.44 -9.10 23.04
CA VAL A 161 10.92 -10.23 22.23
C VAL A 161 9.78 -11.25 22.15
N VAL A 162 9.45 -11.67 20.92
CA VAL A 162 8.36 -12.61 20.65
C VAL A 162 8.90 -13.81 19.88
N ASP A 163 8.55 -15.01 20.34
CA ASP A 163 8.92 -16.25 19.68
C ASP A 163 7.98 -16.55 18.49
N THR A 164 8.54 -17.04 17.39
CA THR A 164 7.77 -17.44 16.20
C THR A 164 7.05 -18.77 16.35
N ASN A 165 7.30 -19.51 17.44
CA ASN A 165 6.78 -20.87 17.69
C ASN A 165 6.92 -21.83 16.50
N GLY A 166 7.98 -21.67 15.70
CA GLY A 166 8.25 -22.52 14.55
C GLY A 166 7.38 -22.24 13.31
N SER A 167 6.64 -21.13 13.29
CA SER A 167 5.70 -20.80 12.19
C SER A 167 6.36 -20.29 10.91
N GLY A 168 7.70 -20.33 10.77
CA GLY A 168 8.42 -20.00 9.54
C GLY A 168 7.96 -18.71 8.84
N HIS A 169 7.80 -18.74 7.52
CA HIS A 169 7.43 -17.58 6.70
C HIS A 169 6.05 -16.93 6.98
N GLY A 170 5.24 -17.50 7.87
CA GLY A 170 3.89 -17.00 8.21
C GLY A 170 3.79 -16.28 9.55
N ALA A 171 4.84 -16.24 10.35
CA ALA A 171 4.79 -15.77 11.74
C ALA A 171 4.37 -14.29 11.89
N LEU A 172 4.73 -13.43 10.93
CA LEU A 172 4.39 -12.00 10.96
C LEU A 172 2.94 -11.67 10.58
N ALA A 173 2.17 -12.62 10.10
CA ALA A 173 0.78 -12.40 9.71
C ALA A 173 -0.20 -12.33 10.91
N GLY A 174 0.27 -12.56 12.12
CA GLY A 174 -0.52 -12.63 13.35
C GLY A 174 -0.18 -11.56 14.41
N PHE A 175 0.71 -10.60 14.09
CA PHE A 175 1.09 -9.53 15.00
C PHE A 175 0.58 -8.17 14.57
#